data_b6e75947809bbf65b4060adde20e942c
#
_entry.id   b6e75947809bbf65b4060adde20e942c
#
_cell.length_a   1.000
_cell.length_b   1.000
_cell.length_c   1.000
_cell.angle_alpha   90.00
_cell.angle_beta   90.00
_cell.angle_gamma   90.00
#
_symmetry.space_group_name_H-M   'P 1'
#
loop_
_entity.id
_entity.type
_entity.pdbx_description
1 polymer ?
#
loop_
_entity_poly.entity_id
_entity_poly.type
_entity_poly.pdbx_seq_one_letter_code
_entity_poly.pdbx_strand_id
1 'polypeptide(L)'
;EVRLVGTHLDRDIIDECRRSNKHPKFDRAFPVGVKYYQIEEYREAVAGADFVIGGVSSFGVDWFLNEILVNLDPRLPVLSVTKGLINLEDGTLISYPDYWRSELKKRGVDREVCAVGGPCTSYELVFHDQTEVAFCGRDTASLRLFKETLSTSYYHISLTHDVIGLESAVALKNAYALAVAMTIGLVNRHHGADAGLHYNSQAGAFYQAVKEMRRLLKIQQATEDCENIGIGDLYVTVYGGRTRRIGILLGEGKCYSEAMDILAGVTLESLVVARRVAKAIYRKAELGQVSLQEFPMLVHANDVLDNGKDAELPWEKFTFDH
;
A
#
# COMPACT_ATOMS: atom_id res chain seq x y z
N GLU A 1 -3.23 22.49 -15.04
CA GLU A 1 -1.80 22.29 -15.29
C GLU A 1 -1.24 21.24 -14.34
N VAL A 2 -0.39 20.34 -14.84
CA VAL A 2 0.28 19.32 -14.01
C VAL A 2 1.78 19.65 -13.95
N ARG A 3 2.32 19.61 -12.72
CA ARG A 3 3.74 19.84 -12.44
C ARG A 3 4.29 18.60 -11.74
N LEU A 4 5.15 17.86 -12.43
CA LEU A 4 5.79 16.65 -11.90
C LEU A 4 7.13 17.04 -11.26
N VAL A 5 7.23 16.78 -9.95
CA VAL A 5 8.46 17.04 -9.19
C VAL A 5 9.09 15.70 -8.81
N GLY A 6 10.34 15.48 -9.18
CA GLY A 6 11.12 14.33 -8.75
C GLY A 6 11.65 14.52 -7.33
N THR A 7 11.95 13.40 -6.66
CA THR A 7 12.75 13.43 -5.43
C THR A 7 14.25 13.45 -5.76
N HIS A 8 15.09 13.50 -4.74
CA HIS A 8 16.56 13.41 -4.94
C HIS A 8 17.00 12.08 -5.60
N LEU A 9 16.12 11.07 -5.64
CA LEU A 9 16.37 9.77 -6.28
C LEU A 9 15.92 9.70 -7.75
N ASP A 10 15.17 10.71 -8.22
CA ASP A 10 14.50 10.66 -9.53
C ASP A 10 15.14 11.57 -10.58
N ARG A 11 16.38 12.03 -10.35
CA ARG A 11 17.05 13.02 -11.22
C ARG A 11 17.05 12.63 -12.68
N ASP A 12 17.57 11.43 -12.97
CA ASP A 12 17.65 10.93 -14.36
C ASP A 12 16.24 10.74 -14.97
N ILE A 13 15.25 10.40 -14.15
CA ILE A 13 13.86 10.25 -14.59
C ILE A 13 13.29 11.61 -15.01
N ILE A 14 13.51 12.66 -14.21
CA ILE A 14 13.03 14.00 -14.52
C ILE A 14 13.74 14.58 -15.76
N ASP A 15 15.04 14.35 -15.87
CA ASP A 15 15.80 14.78 -17.05
C ASP A 15 15.31 14.09 -18.32
N GLU A 16 15.01 12.78 -18.25
CA GLU A 16 14.40 12.07 -19.35
C GLU A 16 13.00 12.60 -19.68
N CYS A 17 12.18 12.87 -18.67
CA CYS A 17 10.85 13.46 -18.89
C CYS A 17 10.93 14.85 -19.57
N ARG A 18 11.90 15.67 -19.20
CA ARG A 18 12.15 16.98 -19.85
C ARG A 18 12.54 16.81 -21.31
N ARG A 19 13.35 15.80 -21.61
CA ARG A 19 13.89 15.55 -22.95
C ARG A 19 12.87 14.96 -23.90
N SER A 20 12.09 13.97 -23.43
CA SER A 20 11.24 13.12 -24.27
C SER A 20 9.75 13.29 -24.04
N ASN A 21 9.33 14.07 -23.04
CA ASN A 21 7.94 14.14 -22.55
C ASN A 21 7.39 12.76 -22.17
N LYS A 22 8.26 11.85 -21.70
CA LYS A 22 7.93 10.45 -21.42
C LYS A 22 8.63 9.97 -20.16
N HIS A 23 7.93 9.21 -19.32
CA HIS A 23 8.55 8.55 -18.19
C HIS A 23 9.22 7.24 -18.66
N PRO A 24 10.47 6.93 -18.26
CA PRO A 24 11.22 5.80 -18.80
C PRO A 24 10.58 4.42 -18.56
N LYS A 25 9.69 4.30 -17.60
CA LYS A 25 8.96 3.03 -17.31
C LYS A 25 7.70 2.81 -18.13
N PHE A 26 7.25 3.78 -18.94
CA PHE A 26 6.00 3.70 -19.67
C PHE A 26 6.21 3.99 -21.17
N ASP A 27 5.47 3.32 -22.02
CA ASP A 27 5.53 3.51 -23.48
C ASP A 27 4.65 4.66 -23.99
N ARG A 28 3.98 5.37 -23.11
CA ARG A 28 3.15 6.54 -23.46
C ARG A 28 3.83 7.84 -23.05
N ALA A 29 3.71 8.84 -23.92
CA ALA A 29 4.09 10.20 -23.57
C ALA A 29 3.09 10.82 -22.60
N PHE A 30 3.56 11.76 -21.81
CA PHE A 30 2.68 12.61 -21.00
C PHE A 30 1.82 13.51 -21.89
N PRO A 31 0.63 13.92 -21.42
CA PRO A 31 -0.13 14.98 -22.08
C PRO A 31 0.71 16.24 -22.29
N VAL A 32 0.38 16.97 -23.34
CA VAL A 32 1.03 18.27 -23.62
C VAL A 32 0.74 19.24 -22.46
N GLY A 33 1.76 19.95 -22.02
CA GLY A 33 1.64 20.95 -20.95
C GLY A 33 2.02 20.46 -19.55
N VAL A 34 2.41 19.20 -19.38
CA VAL A 34 3.05 18.74 -18.14
C VAL A 34 4.43 19.39 -18.02
N LYS A 35 4.73 19.96 -16.85
CA LYS A 35 6.02 20.57 -16.54
C LYS A 35 6.80 19.66 -15.58
N TYR A 36 8.12 19.66 -15.70
CA TYR A 36 9.01 18.76 -14.97
C TYR A 36 9.99 19.55 -14.13
N TYR A 37 10.11 19.20 -12.86
CA TYR A 37 10.92 19.90 -11.87
C TYR A 37 11.82 18.93 -11.12
N GLN A 38 13.07 19.31 -10.90
CA GLN A 38 13.94 18.67 -9.93
C GLN A 38 13.54 19.07 -8.52
N ILE A 39 13.99 18.35 -7.50
CA ILE A 39 13.59 18.63 -6.11
C ILE A 39 13.96 20.03 -5.64
N GLU A 40 15.05 20.59 -6.12
CA GLU A 40 15.50 21.93 -5.78
C GLU A 40 14.54 23.03 -6.28
N GLU A 41 13.75 22.71 -7.30
CA GLU A 41 12.78 23.60 -7.93
C GLU A 41 11.37 23.43 -7.34
N TYR A 42 11.20 22.59 -6.29
CA TYR A 42 9.85 22.23 -5.79
C TYR A 42 9.05 23.47 -5.35
N ARG A 43 9.71 24.49 -4.81
CA ARG A 43 9.04 25.74 -4.38
C ARG A 43 8.41 26.50 -5.54
N GLU A 44 9.06 26.51 -6.69
CA GLU A 44 8.51 27.05 -7.93
C GLU A 44 7.33 26.17 -8.40
N ALA A 45 7.50 24.87 -8.35
CA ALA A 45 6.48 23.92 -8.76
C ALA A 45 5.19 24.02 -7.93
N VAL A 46 5.26 24.31 -6.63
CA VAL A 46 4.07 24.45 -5.77
C VAL A 46 3.49 25.84 -5.73
N ALA A 47 4.20 26.85 -6.26
CA ALA A 47 3.70 28.24 -6.28
C ALA A 47 2.41 28.33 -7.11
N GLY A 48 1.30 28.77 -6.45
CA GLY A 48 -0.01 28.87 -7.09
C GLY A 48 -0.63 27.51 -7.48
N ALA A 49 -0.19 26.41 -6.91
CA ALA A 49 -0.86 25.12 -7.07
C ALA A 49 -2.17 25.08 -6.28
N ASP A 50 -3.17 24.38 -6.82
CA ASP A 50 -4.46 24.18 -6.16
C ASP A 50 -4.35 23.10 -5.08
N PHE A 51 -3.50 22.10 -5.29
CA PHE A 51 -3.21 21.01 -4.34
C PHE A 51 -1.90 20.28 -4.72
N VAL A 52 -1.44 19.42 -3.82
CA VAL A 52 -0.26 18.56 -4.01
C VAL A 52 -0.66 17.10 -3.92
N ILE A 53 -0.14 16.26 -4.83
CA ILE A 53 -0.21 14.80 -4.72
C ILE A 53 1.17 14.29 -4.27
N GLY A 54 1.23 13.69 -3.08
CA GLY A 54 2.44 13.08 -2.52
C GLY A 54 2.56 11.61 -2.94
N GLY A 55 3.57 11.30 -3.77
CA GLY A 55 3.78 9.97 -4.34
C GLY A 55 5.09 9.30 -3.92
N VAL A 56 5.58 9.55 -2.70
CA VAL A 56 6.78 8.90 -2.19
C VAL A 56 6.51 7.43 -1.83
N SER A 57 7.57 6.61 -1.79
CA SER A 57 7.47 5.25 -1.25
C SER A 57 7.36 5.27 0.28
N SER A 58 7.02 4.12 0.89
CA SER A 58 6.99 3.97 2.36
C SER A 58 8.32 4.28 3.04
N PHE A 59 9.44 4.20 2.33
CA PHE A 59 10.76 4.61 2.82
C PHE A 59 10.96 6.13 2.82
N GLY A 60 10.19 6.85 2.03
CA GLY A 60 10.25 8.31 1.91
C GLY A 60 9.30 9.06 2.84
N VAL A 61 8.59 8.37 3.74
CA VAL A 61 7.56 8.96 4.61
C VAL A 61 8.12 10.07 5.52
N ASP A 62 9.25 9.82 6.17
CA ASP A 62 9.91 10.80 7.03
C ASP A 62 10.56 11.92 6.23
N TRP A 63 11.14 11.59 5.10
CA TRP A 63 11.69 12.60 4.18
C TRP A 63 10.58 13.54 3.68
N PHE A 64 9.44 13.01 3.27
CA PHE A 64 8.29 13.81 2.80
C PHE A 64 7.74 14.72 3.91
N LEU A 65 7.69 14.23 5.16
CA LEU A 65 7.34 15.03 6.31
C LEU A 65 8.30 16.21 6.50
N ASN A 66 9.60 15.90 6.56
CA ASN A 66 10.64 16.86 6.98
C ASN A 66 10.98 17.88 5.90
N GLU A 67 11.01 17.45 4.64
CA GLU A 67 11.45 18.30 3.53
C GLU A 67 10.30 18.99 2.83
N ILE A 68 9.12 18.35 2.76
CA ILE A 68 7.99 18.85 1.97
C ILE A 68 6.86 19.35 2.86
N LEU A 69 6.21 18.49 3.63
CA LEU A 69 4.98 18.84 4.34
C LEU A 69 5.13 19.99 5.33
N VAL A 70 6.26 20.07 6.03
CA VAL A 70 6.57 21.16 6.97
C VAL A 70 6.72 22.51 6.26
N ASN A 71 7.17 22.50 5.01
CA ASN A 71 7.52 23.70 4.25
C ASN A 71 6.43 24.18 3.29
N LEU A 72 5.36 23.40 3.09
CA LEU A 72 4.21 23.81 2.27
C LEU A 72 3.32 24.79 3.02
N ASP A 73 2.61 25.67 2.29
CA ASP A 73 1.53 26.47 2.88
C ASP A 73 0.51 25.54 3.55
N PRO A 74 0.21 25.68 4.86
CA PRO A 74 -0.72 24.81 5.58
C PRO A 74 -2.12 24.69 4.94
N ARG A 75 -2.53 25.70 4.20
CA ARG A 75 -3.82 25.75 3.49
C ARG A 75 -3.86 24.95 2.20
N LEU A 76 -2.68 24.62 1.64
CA LEU A 76 -2.59 23.86 0.38
C LEU A 76 -2.99 22.40 0.64
N PRO A 77 -4.09 21.89 0.04
CA PRO A 77 -4.52 20.51 0.23
C PRO A 77 -3.47 19.51 -0.25
N VAL A 78 -3.33 18.40 0.48
CA VAL A 78 -2.39 17.33 0.13
C VAL A 78 -3.13 16.00 0.06
N LEU A 79 -2.98 15.28 -1.07
CA LEU A 79 -3.44 13.91 -1.26
C LEU A 79 -2.23 12.98 -1.34
N SER A 80 -2.16 11.98 -0.47
CA SER A 80 -1.10 10.96 -0.50
C SER A 80 -1.54 9.72 -1.27
N VAL A 81 -0.64 9.16 -2.09
CA VAL A 81 -0.83 7.83 -2.69
C VAL A 81 0.04 6.77 -2.00
N THR A 82 0.76 7.15 -0.95
CA THR A 82 1.63 6.25 -0.17
C THR A 82 0.80 5.41 0.79
N LYS A 83 0.88 4.10 0.66
CA LYS A 83 0.12 3.14 1.47
C LYS A 83 1.00 2.51 2.54
N GLY A 84 0.50 2.39 3.75
CA GLY A 84 1.20 1.70 4.83
C GLY A 84 0.78 2.13 6.22
N LEU A 85 1.31 1.40 7.20
CA LEU A 85 1.04 1.60 8.62
C LEU A 85 2.35 1.71 9.40
N ILE A 86 2.31 2.45 10.49
CA ILE A 86 3.37 2.51 11.50
C ILE A 86 2.85 1.80 12.75
N ASN A 87 3.65 0.92 13.33
CA ASN A 87 3.34 0.33 14.63
C ASN A 87 4.03 1.10 15.75
N LEU A 88 3.26 1.45 16.77
CA LEU A 88 3.76 2.05 17.99
C LEU A 88 4.20 0.97 19.00
N GLU A 89 4.88 1.37 20.07
CA GLU A 89 5.41 0.45 21.08
C GLU A 89 4.33 -0.37 21.81
N ASP A 90 3.13 0.17 21.93
CA ASP A 90 1.96 -0.48 22.53
C ASP A 90 1.20 -1.43 21.58
N GLY A 91 1.67 -1.58 20.34
CA GLY A 91 1.02 -2.36 19.30
C GLY A 91 -0.11 -1.62 18.56
N THR A 92 -0.25 -0.31 18.80
CA THR A 92 -1.17 0.51 18.00
C THR A 92 -0.62 0.69 16.58
N LEU A 93 -1.48 0.49 15.58
CA LEU A 93 -1.17 0.79 14.19
C LEU A 93 -1.77 2.14 13.82
N ILE A 94 -0.96 3.03 13.28
CA ILE A 94 -1.40 4.35 12.80
C ILE A 94 -1.14 4.48 11.30
N SER A 95 -2.04 5.18 10.61
CA SER A 95 -1.90 5.49 9.18
C SER A 95 -0.81 6.54 8.93
N TYR A 96 -0.27 6.60 7.71
CA TYR A 96 0.65 7.69 7.36
C TYR A 96 0.01 9.08 7.45
N PRO A 97 -1.24 9.32 7.02
CA PRO A 97 -1.91 10.59 7.26
C PRO A 97 -1.96 10.98 8.74
N ASP A 98 -2.30 10.04 9.64
CA ASP A 98 -2.33 10.29 11.07
C ASP A 98 -0.95 10.53 11.68
N TYR A 99 0.04 9.80 11.21
CA TYR A 99 1.44 10.02 11.59
C TYR A 99 1.89 11.43 11.20
N TRP A 100 1.73 11.82 9.95
CA TRP A 100 2.11 13.15 9.47
C TRP A 100 1.37 14.25 10.22
N ARG A 101 0.07 14.10 10.40
CA ARG A 101 -0.75 15.05 11.17
C ARG A 101 -0.22 15.23 12.60
N SER A 102 0.09 14.14 13.29
CA SER A 102 0.63 14.15 14.65
C SER A 102 1.98 14.87 14.72
N GLU A 103 2.89 14.52 13.81
CA GLU A 103 4.24 15.10 13.79
C GLU A 103 4.24 16.59 13.38
N LEU A 104 3.37 16.98 12.44
CA LEU A 104 3.19 18.37 12.03
C LEU A 104 2.62 19.20 13.18
N LYS A 105 1.64 18.67 13.90
CA LYS A 105 1.05 19.34 15.06
C LYS A 105 2.08 19.60 16.17
N LYS A 106 2.99 18.66 16.44
CA LYS A 106 4.11 18.85 17.38
C LYS A 106 5.04 20.01 16.98
N ARG A 107 5.09 20.34 15.69
CA ARG A 107 5.88 21.43 15.10
C ARG A 107 5.09 22.73 14.89
N GLY A 108 3.87 22.80 15.41
CA GLY A 108 2.99 23.96 15.30
C GLY A 108 2.34 24.15 13.91
N VAL A 109 2.38 23.12 13.07
CA VAL A 109 1.74 23.13 11.75
C VAL A 109 0.43 22.36 11.85
N ASP A 110 -0.70 23.03 11.63
CA ASP A 110 -2.01 22.39 11.57
C ASP A 110 -2.33 22.07 10.09
N ARG A 111 -2.20 20.80 9.72
CA ARG A 111 -2.41 20.30 8.37
C ARG A 111 -3.07 18.93 8.39
N GLU A 112 -4.11 18.78 7.62
CA GLU A 112 -4.66 17.48 7.26
C GLU A 112 -4.01 16.98 5.96
N VAL A 113 -3.77 15.67 5.90
CA VAL A 113 -3.33 14.97 4.70
C VAL A 113 -4.39 13.95 4.35
N CYS A 114 -4.95 14.06 3.15
CA CYS A 114 -5.85 13.07 2.60
C CYS A 114 -5.04 11.93 1.98
N ALA A 115 -5.67 10.76 1.80
CA ALA A 115 -5.03 9.63 1.15
C ALA A 115 -5.96 8.93 0.17
N VAL A 116 -5.38 8.10 -0.71
CA VAL A 116 -6.12 7.27 -1.66
C VAL A 116 -5.84 5.79 -1.43
N GLY A 117 -6.91 5.00 -1.36
CA GLY A 117 -6.87 3.56 -1.28
C GLY A 117 -7.70 2.90 -2.37
N GLY A 118 -7.36 1.67 -2.72
CA GLY A 118 -8.13 0.85 -3.66
C GLY A 118 -7.30 0.21 -4.76
N PRO A 119 -7.95 -0.64 -5.57
CA PRO A 119 -7.32 -1.37 -6.66
C PRO A 119 -6.96 -0.42 -7.80
N CYS A 120 -5.69 -0.06 -7.88
CA CYS A 120 -5.18 0.78 -8.96
C CYS A 120 -3.73 0.44 -9.24
N THR A 121 -3.47 -0.13 -10.40
CA THR A 121 -2.11 -0.29 -10.91
C THR A 121 -1.81 0.80 -11.94
N SER A 122 -0.60 1.35 -11.91
CA SER A 122 -0.20 2.42 -12.82
C SER A 122 -0.23 2.00 -14.29
N TYR A 123 0.02 0.72 -14.56
CA TYR A 123 0.00 0.18 -15.93
C TYR A 123 -1.40 0.20 -16.53
N GLU A 124 -2.39 -0.27 -15.78
CA GLU A 124 -3.78 -0.32 -16.22
C GLU A 124 -4.38 1.08 -16.30
N LEU A 125 -4.08 1.94 -15.31
CA LEU A 125 -4.54 3.33 -15.33
C LEU A 125 -4.05 4.10 -16.56
N VAL A 126 -2.82 3.88 -17.01
CA VAL A 126 -2.27 4.48 -18.24
C VAL A 126 -3.03 4.01 -19.50
N PHE A 127 -3.63 2.82 -19.48
CA PHE A 127 -4.49 2.30 -20.55
C PHE A 127 -5.95 2.73 -20.43
N HIS A 128 -6.29 3.51 -19.41
CA HIS A 128 -7.65 3.97 -19.09
C HIS A 128 -8.59 2.82 -18.73
N ASP A 129 -8.06 1.78 -18.08
CA ASP A 129 -8.89 0.70 -17.56
C ASP A 129 -9.77 1.21 -16.42
N GLN A 130 -11.00 0.68 -16.36
CA GLN A 130 -11.98 1.07 -15.35
C GLN A 130 -11.41 0.81 -13.95
N THR A 131 -11.25 1.87 -13.19
CA THR A 131 -10.58 1.86 -11.89
C THR A 131 -11.47 2.54 -10.86
N GLU A 132 -11.76 1.86 -9.75
CA GLU A 132 -12.49 2.42 -8.60
C GLU A 132 -11.56 2.51 -7.39
N VAL A 133 -11.53 3.69 -6.78
CA VAL A 133 -10.75 3.97 -5.57
C VAL A 133 -11.57 4.77 -4.56
N ALA A 134 -11.12 4.82 -3.32
CA ALA A 134 -11.65 5.74 -2.33
C ALA A 134 -10.59 6.76 -1.91
N PHE A 135 -11.02 8.00 -1.71
CA PHE A 135 -10.21 9.01 -1.04
C PHE A 135 -10.69 9.18 0.39
N CYS A 136 -9.77 9.22 1.33
CA CYS A 136 -10.08 9.46 2.73
C CYS A 136 -9.40 10.72 3.26
N GLY A 137 -10.06 11.34 4.23
CA GLY A 137 -9.57 12.54 4.89
C GLY A 137 -10.61 13.14 5.83
N ARG A 138 -10.18 14.01 6.73
CA ARG A 138 -11.09 14.69 7.67
C ARG A 138 -11.69 15.96 7.10
N ASP A 139 -11.01 16.58 6.13
CA ASP A 139 -11.47 17.80 5.47
C ASP A 139 -12.31 17.48 4.22
N THR A 140 -13.61 17.68 4.35
CA THR A 140 -14.58 17.45 3.28
C THR A 140 -14.33 18.33 2.05
N ALA A 141 -13.84 19.55 2.23
CA ALA A 141 -13.61 20.48 1.13
C ALA A 141 -12.46 19.97 0.24
N SER A 142 -11.36 19.56 0.85
CA SER A 142 -10.22 18.94 0.13
C SER A 142 -10.64 17.65 -0.59
N LEU A 143 -11.42 16.77 0.06
CA LEU A 143 -11.90 15.54 -0.56
C LEU A 143 -12.75 15.81 -1.80
N ARG A 144 -13.65 16.79 -1.74
CA ARG A 144 -14.47 17.20 -2.89
C ARG A 144 -13.62 17.77 -4.01
N LEU A 145 -12.68 18.66 -3.69
CA LEU A 145 -11.76 19.24 -4.67
C LEU A 145 -10.99 18.14 -5.43
N PHE A 146 -10.43 17.17 -4.71
CA PHE A 146 -9.73 16.05 -5.34
C PHE A 146 -10.65 15.22 -6.21
N LYS A 147 -11.85 14.87 -5.72
CA LYS A 147 -12.81 14.09 -6.49
C LYS A 147 -13.23 14.81 -7.77
N GLU A 148 -13.64 16.08 -7.68
CA GLU A 148 -14.06 16.87 -8.82
C GLU A 148 -12.97 17.06 -9.87
N THR A 149 -11.71 17.20 -9.41
CA THR A 149 -10.57 17.42 -10.31
C THR A 149 -10.04 16.13 -10.94
N LEU A 150 -10.05 15.02 -10.20
CA LEU A 150 -9.36 13.79 -10.61
C LEU A 150 -10.30 12.71 -11.17
N SER A 151 -11.63 12.82 -10.99
CA SER A 151 -12.57 11.87 -11.59
C SER A 151 -12.55 11.95 -13.10
N THR A 152 -12.61 10.79 -13.76
CA THR A 152 -12.71 10.66 -15.21
C THR A 152 -13.74 9.60 -15.57
N SER A 153 -13.94 9.33 -16.86
CA SER A 153 -14.81 8.25 -17.32
C SER A 153 -14.30 6.83 -16.99
N TYR A 154 -13.06 6.72 -16.51
CA TYR A 154 -12.40 5.45 -16.17
C TYR A 154 -11.77 5.44 -14.78
N TYR A 155 -11.76 6.56 -14.07
CA TYR A 155 -11.25 6.68 -12.69
C TYR A 155 -12.37 7.18 -11.78
N HIS A 156 -12.96 6.26 -11.04
CA HIS A 156 -14.13 6.47 -10.20
C HIS A 156 -13.70 6.65 -8.74
N ILE A 157 -14.18 7.70 -8.08
CA ILE A 157 -13.72 8.08 -6.75
C ILE A 157 -14.89 8.10 -5.77
N SER A 158 -14.81 7.23 -4.76
CA SER A 158 -15.64 7.28 -3.55
C SER A 158 -14.96 8.12 -2.48
N LEU A 159 -15.71 8.69 -1.53
CA LEU A 159 -15.16 9.48 -0.44
C LEU A 159 -15.53 8.87 0.91
N THR A 160 -14.58 8.88 1.85
CA THR A 160 -14.81 8.46 3.24
C THR A 160 -14.06 9.35 4.22
N HIS A 161 -14.60 9.51 5.43
CA HIS A 161 -13.90 10.15 6.55
C HIS A 161 -13.15 9.16 7.44
N ASP A 162 -13.29 7.87 7.20
CA ASP A 162 -12.59 6.82 7.94
C ASP A 162 -11.16 6.63 7.41
N VAL A 163 -10.26 7.53 7.81
CA VAL A 163 -8.85 7.50 7.41
C VAL A 163 -8.18 6.22 7.87
N ILE A 164 -8.37 5.84 9.15
CA ILE A 164 -7.72 4.65 9.69
C ILE A 164 -8.25 3.37 9.05
N GLY A 165 -9.56 3.32 8.77
CA GLY A 165 -10.19 2.18 8.12
C GLY A 165 -9.67 1.97 6.71
N LEU A 166 -9.70 3.02 5.86
CA LEU A 166 -9.23 2.91 4.49
C LEU A 166 -7.74 2.58 4.42
N GLU A 167 -6.92 3.33 5.14
CA GLU A 167 -5.46 3.14 5.13
C GLU A 167 -5.06 1.77 5.70
N SER A 168 -5.75 1.29 6.75
CA SER A 168 -5.53 -0.07 7.26
C SER A 168 -5.91 -1.13 6.23
N ALA A 169 -7.07 -1.02 5.60
CA ALA A 169 -7.54 -1.98 4.62
C ALA A 169 -6.56 -2.14 3.46
N VAL A 170 -6.10 -1.02 2.89
CA VAL A 170 -5.18 -1.06 1.74
C VAL A 170 -3.72 -1.36 2.13
N ALA A 171 -3.30 -1.14 3.37
CA ALA A 171 -1.99 -1.56 3.84
C ALA A 171 -1.94 -3.07 4.10
N LEU A 172 -2.97 -3.61 4.74
CA LEU A 172 -3.07 -5.03 5.11
C LEU A 172 -3.02 -5.97 3.90
N LYS A 173 -3.53 -5.53 2.73
CA LYS A 173 -3.44 -6.33 1.50
C LYS A 173 -2.05 -6.86 1.22
N ASN A 174 -1.01 -6.06 1.51
CA ASN A 174 0.37 -6.43 1.20
C ASN A 174 0.86 -7.62 2.04
N ALA A 175 0.47 -7.67 3.32
CA ALA A 175 0.80 -8.80 4.19
C ALA A 175 0.11 -10.08 3.72
N TYR A 176 -1.18 -9.99 3.40
CA TYR A 176 -1.99 -11.16 3.03
C TYR A 176 -1.75 -11.61 1.59
N ALA A 177 -1.50 -10.71 0.65
CA ALA A 177 -1.16 -11.09 -0.72
C ALA A 177 0.10 -11.95 -0.79
N LEU A 178 1.06 -11.75 0.13
CA LEU A 178 2.24 -12.60 0.28
C LEU A 178 1.83 -14.04 0.56
N ALA A 179 1.01 -14.26 1.60
CA ALA A 179 0.57 -15.58 2.00
C ALA A 179 -0.31 -16.27 0.96
N VAL A 180 -1.22 -15.52 0.31
CA VAL A 180 -2.02 -16.08 -0.80
C VAL A 180 -1.12 -16.49 -1.96
N ALA A 181 -0.11 -15.69 -2.30
CA ALA A 181 0.80 -16.02 -3.39
C ALA A 181 1.71 -17.23 -3.10
N MET A 182 1.97 -17.55 -1.83
CA MET A 182 2.67 -18.80 -1.45
C MET A 182 1.94 -20.03 -1.97
N THR A 183 0.60 -20.03 -2.03
CA THR A 183 -0.16 -21.17 -2.55
C THR A 183 0.15 -21.49 -4.01
N ILE A 184 0.50 -20.47 -4.81
CA ILE A 184 0.90 -20.63 -6.20
C ILE A 184 2.26 -21.35 -6.27
N GLY A 185 3.21 -20.88 -5.47
CA GLY A 185 4.52 -21.51 -5.38
C GLY A 185 4.48 -22.93 -4.84
N LEU A 186 3.60 -23.20 -3.87
CA LEU A 186 3.37 -24.56 -3.36
C LEU A 186 2.85 -25.50 -4.44
N VAL A 187 1.95 -25.05 -5.29
CA VAL A 187 1.48 -25.83 -6.44
C VAL A 187 2.64 -26.14 -7.40
N ASN A 188 3.46 -25.14 -7.72
CA ASN A 188 4.66 -25.35 -8.54
C ASN A 188 5.62 -26.37 -7.90
N ARG A 189 5.82 -26.28 -6.60
CA ARG A 189 6.70 -27.20 -5.83
C ARG A 189 6.20 -28.63 -5.84
N HIS A 190 4.88 -28.85 -5.66
CA HIS A 190 4.30 -30.19 -5.51
C HIS A 190 3.94 -30.85 -6.84
N HIS A 191 3.58 -30.06 -7.84
CA HIS A 191 3.03 -30.58 -9.10
C HIS A 191 3.82 -30.16 -10.34
N GLY A 192 4.89 -29.36 -10.18
CA GLY A 192 5.69 -28.80 -11.28
C GLY A 192 5.13 -27.47 -11.81
N ALA A 193 6.01 -26.68 -12.43
CA ALA A 193 5.68 -25.32 -12.90
C ALA A 193 4.57 -25.30 -13.99
N ASP A 194 4.34 -26.40 -14.69
CA ASP A 194 3.35 -26.54 -15.76
C ASP A 194 1.98 -27.05 -15.24
N ALA A 195 1.82 -27.26 -13.94
CA ALA A 195 0.57 -27.78 -13.35
C ALA A 195 -0.64 -26.85 -13.49
N GLY A 196 -0.40 -25.59 -13.89
CA GLY A 196 -1.43 -24.57 -13.97
C GLY A 196 -1.80 -23.97 -12.61
N LEU A 197 -2.86 -23.16 -12.60
CA LEU A 197 -3.32 -22.49 -11.39
C LEU A 197 -4.35 -23.36 -10.65
N HIS A 198 -4.06 -23.67 -9.39
CA HIS A 198 -4.99 -24.35 -8.49
C HIS A 198 -5.82 -23.32 -7.71
N TYR A 199 -6.99 -22.99 -8.22
CA TYR A 199 -7.82 -21.90 -7.68
C TYR A 199 -8.41 -22.21 -6.30
N ASN A 200 -8.64 -23.48 -5.95
CA ASN A 200 -9.22 -23.83 -4.63
C ASN A 200 -8.33 -23.40 -3.46
N SER A 201 -7.03 -23.69 -3.52
CA SER A 201 -6.07 -23.28 -2.49
C SER A 201 -5.89 -21.78 -2.44
N GLN A 202 -5.82 -21.13 -3.61
CA GLN A 202 -5.76 -19.66 -3.69
C GLN A 202 -7.03 -19.02 -3.09
N ALA A 203 -8.21 -19.51 -3.44
CA ALA A 203 -9.48 -19.00 -2.92
C ALA A 203 -9.61 -19.21 -1.41
N GLY A 204 -9.22 -20.37 -0.90
CA GLY A 204 -9.22 -20.66 0.54
C GLY A 204 -8.29 -19.75 1.32
N ALA A 205 -7.06 -19.54 0.81
CA ALA A 205 -6.11 -18.61 1.41
C ALA A 205 -6.60 -17.15 1.30
N PHE A 206 -7.18 -16.76 0.16
CA PHE A 206 -7.78 -15.43 0.00
C PHE A 206 -8.93 -15.20 0.99
N TYR A 207 -9.80 -16.19 1.16
CA TYR A 207 -10.89 -16.11 2.12
C TYR A 207 -10.37 -15.96 3.56
N GLN A 208 -9.34 -16.72 3.96
CA GLN A 208 -8.72 -16.56 5.27
C GLN A 208 -8.07 -15.17 5.44
N ALA A 209 -7.42 -14.67 4.40
CA ALA A 209 -6.87 -13.31 4.39
C ALA A 209 -7.95 -12.26 4.68
N VAL A 210 -9.10 -12.36 4.01
CA VAL A 210 -10.23 -11.44 4.23
C VAL A 210 -10.77 -11.54 5.67
N LYS A 211 -10.86 -12.76 6.23
CA LYS A 211 -11.28 -12.95 7.64
C LYS A 211 -10.36 -12.20 8.61
N GLU A 212 -9.05 -12.36 8.44
CA GLU A 212 -8.06 -11.70 9.31
C GLU A 212 -8.02 -10.18 9.07
N MET A 213 -8.12 -9.72 7.83
CA MET A 213 -8.24 -8.29 7.52
C MET A 213 -9.45 -7.68 8.23
N ARG A 214 -10.62 -8.31 8.16
CA ARG A 214 -11.84 -7.87 8.84
C ARG A 214 -11.65 -7.76 10.35
N ARG A 215 -10.96 -8.71 10.98
CA ARG A 215 -10.63 -8.67 12.41
C ARG A 215 -9.72 -7.50 12.75
N LEU A 216 -8.66 -7.30 11.95
CA LEU A 216 -7.73 -6.18 12.13
C LEU A 216 -8.44 -4.84 11.98
N LEU A 217 -9.32 -4.70 10.99
CA LEU A 217 -10.11 -3.48 10.82
C LEU A 217 -11.03 -3.19 12.01
N LYS A 218 -11.63 -4.23 12.61
CA LYS A 218 -12.43 -4.08 13.85
C LYS A 218 -11.56 -3.60 15.02
N ILE A 219 -10.36 -4.13 15.18
CA ILE A 219 -9.41 -3.68 16.21
C ILE A 219 -9.02 -2.21 15.98
N GLN A 220 -8.91 -1.79 14.73
CA GLN A 220 -8.63 -0.41 14.32
C GLN A 220 -9.88 0.50 14.36
N GLN A 221 -11.04 -0.02 14.73
CA GLN A 221 -12.32 0.69 14.76
C GLN A 221 -12.72 1.27 13.38
N ALA A 222 -12.37 0.54 12.33
CA ALA A 222 -12.69 0.88 10.95
C ALA A 222 -14.16 0.63 10.62
N THR A 223 -14.68 1.33 9.61
CA THR A 223 -16.01 1.11 9.06
C THR A 223 -16.02 -0.03 8.03
N GLU A 224 -17.21 -0.60 7.77
CA GLU A 224 -17.37 -1.74 6.85
C GLU A 224 -17.07 -1.40 5.39
N ASP A 225 -17.34 -0.18 4.95
CA ASP A 225 -17.13 0.23 3.55
C ASP A 225 -15.64 0.16 3.16
N CYS A 226 -14.75 0.47 4.08
CA CYS A 226 -13.31 0.39 3.84
C CYS A 226 -12.83 -1.05 3.61
N GLU A 227 -13.50 -2.06 4.17
CA GLU A 227 -13.19 -3.47 3.95
C GLU A 227 -13.32 -3.84 2.47
N ASN A 228 -14.41 -3.46 1.83
CA ASN A 228 -14.68 -3.80 0.43
C ASN A 228 -13.57 -3.28 -0.51
N ILE A 229 -13.09 -2.08 -0.25
CA ILE A 229 -12.00 -1.46 -1.00
C ILE A 229 -10.68 -2.22 -0.78
N GLY A 230 -10.41 -2.63 0.47
CA GLY A 230 -9.25 -3.44 0.82
C GLY A 230 -9.24 -4.81 0.15
N ILE A 231 -10.42 -5.44 0.02
CA ILE A 231 -10.59 -6.73 -0.68
C ILE A 231 -10.28 -6.58 -2.17
N GLY A 232 -10.80 -5.55 -2.82
CA GLY A 232 -10.49 -5.26 -4.22
C GLY A 232 -8.99 -5.01 -4.44
N ASP A 233 -8.37 -4.25 -3.55
CA ASP A 233 -6.92 -3.98 -3.61
C ASP A 233 -6.07 -5.24 -3.32
N LEU A 234 -6.53 -6.14 -2.45
CA LEU A 234 -5.92 -7.46 -2.22
C LEU A 234 -5.96 -8.31 -3.51
N TYR A 235 -7.13 -8.35 -4.18
CA TYR A 235 -7.31 -9.10 -5.42
C TYR A 235 -6.26 -8.69 -6.48
N VAL A 236 -6.17 -7.41 -6.78
CA VAL A 236 -5.20 -6.91 -7.78
C VAL A 236 -3.76 -7.21 -7.37
N THR A 237 -3.46 -7.16 -6.06
CA THR A 237 -2.11 -7.39 -5.54
C THR A 237 -1.69 -8.85 -5.63
N VAL A 238 -2.64 -9.79 -5.41
CA VAL A 238 -2.38 -11.23 -5.57
C VAL A 238 -2.07 -11.59 -7.02
N TYR A 239 -2.73 -10.96 -7.98
CA TYR A 239 -2.57 -11.33 -9.40
C TYR A 239 -1.52 -10.50 -10.15
N GLY A 240 -1.27 -9.26 -9.78
CA GLY A 240 -0.41 -8.34 -10.54
C GLY A 240 0.77 -7.71 -9.78
N GLY A 241 0.85 -7.88 -8.48
CA GLY A 241 1.79 -7.14 -7.64
C GLY A 241 3.20 -7.72 -7.52
N ARG A 242 4.15 -6.87 -7.08
CA ARG A 242 5.53 -7.29 -6.73
C ARG A 242 5.54 -8.30 -5.59
N THR A 243 4.60 -8.21 -4.66
CA THR A 243 4.39 -9.13 -3.54
C THR A 243 4.12 -10.56 -4.01
N ARG A 244 3.41 -10.73 -5.14
CA ARG A 244 3.16 -12.04 -5.75
C ARG A 244 4.47 -12.77 -6.06
N ARG A 245 5.46 -12.07 -6.60
CA ARG A 245 6.74 -12.69 -7.00
C ARG A 245 7.48 -13.31 -5.82
N ILE A 246 7.60 -12.59 -4.71
CA ILE A 246 8.28 -13.15 -3.53
C ILE A 246 7.45 -14.26 -2.89
N GLY A 247 6.11 -14.14 -2.82
CA GLY A 247 5.25 -15.19 -2.30
C GLY A 247 5.40 -16.51 -3.07
N ILE A 248 5.46 -16.45 -4.40
CA ILE A 248 5.69 -17.63 -5.25
C ILE A 248 7.06 -18.27 -4.93
N LEU A 249 8.14 -17.50 -4.88
CA LEU A 249 9.48 -18.01 -4.57
C LEU A 249 9.54 -18.72 -3.21
N LEU A 250 8.93 -18.13 -2.19
CA LEU A 250 8.85 -18.74 -0.86
C LEU A 250 8.03 -20.05 -0.90
N GLY A 251 6.89 -20.04 -1.61
CA GLY A 251 6.08 -21.24 -1.82
C GLY A 251 6.82 -22.35 -2.58
N GLU A 252 7.68 -22.02 -3.52
CA GLU A 252 8.55 -22.95 -4.23
C GLU A 252 9.69 -23.52 -3.36
N GLY A 253 9.78 -23.08 -2.09
CA GLY A 253 10.73 -23.58 -1.11
C GLY A 253 12.04 -22.78 -1.07
N LYS A 254 12.11 -21.60 -1.71
CA LYS A 254 13.25 -20.70 -1.54
C LYS A 254 13.21 -20.09 -0.13
N CYS A 255 14.37 -20.02 0.52
CA CYS A 255 14.45 -19.26 1.76
C CYS A 255 14.36 -17.75 1.47
N TYR A 256 14.10 -16.97 2.53
CA TYR A 256 13.93 -15.51 2.39
C TYR A 256 15.16 -14.84 1.72
N SER A 257 16.38 -15.22 2.09
CA SER A 257 17.61 -14.64 1.49
C SER A 257 17.71 -14.95 0.00
N GLU A 258 17.51 -16.20 -0.40
CA GLU A 258 17.51 -16.59 -1.82
C GLU A 258 16.45 -15.84 -2.63
N ALA A 259 15.24 -15.71 -2.08
CA ALA A 259 14.16 -14.96 -2.74
C ALA A 259 14.53 -13.48 -2.91
N MET A 260 15.19 -12.88 -1.92
CA MET A 260 15.66 -11.49 -1.99
C MET A 260 16.78 -11.30 -3.01
N ASP A 261 17.71 -12.26 -3.12
CA ASP A 261 18.77 -12.22 -4.12
C ASP A 261 18.22 -12.30 -5.55
N ILE A 262 17.24 -13.18 -5.77
CA ILE A 262 16.54 -13.30 -7.07
C ILE A 262 15.78 -12.01 -7.42
N LEU A 263 15.27 -11.31 -6.42
CA LEU A 263 14.50 -10.07 -6.58
C LEU A 263 15.36 -8.81 -6.34
N ALA A 264 16.67 -8.91 -6.45
CA ALA A 264 17.56 -7.77 -6.27
C ALA A 264 17.13 -6.57 -7.12
N GLY A 265 17.07 -5.38 -6.52
CA GLY A 265 16.61 -4.16 -7.15
C GLY A 265 15.07 -3.96 -7.18
N VAL A 266 14.29 -4.93 -6.68
CA VAL A 266 12.84 -4.79 -6.53
C VAL A 266 12.50 -4.25 -5.14
N THR A 267 11.82 -3.12 -5.07
CA THR A 267 11.33 -2.58 -3.79
C THR A 267 10.13 -3.39 -3.30
N LEU A 268 10.26 -4.04 -2.14
CA LEU A 268 9.25 -4.91 -1.54
C LEU A 268 8.68 -4.28 -0.26
N GLU A 269 7.87 -3.25 -0.43
CA GLU A 269 7.18 -2.55 0.68
C GLU A 269 6.25 -3.50 1.47
N SER A 270 5.72 -4.52 0.80
CA SER A 270 4.85 -5.53 1.41
C SER A 270 5.49 -6.23 2.60
N LEU A 271 6.80 -6.49 2.55
CA LEU A 271 7.50 -7.15 3.65
C LEU A 271 7.59 -6.26 4.89
N VAL A 272 7.78 -4.95 4.67
CA VAL A 272 7.81 -3.98 5.76
C VAL A 272 6.45 -3.92 6.45
N VAL A 273 5.37 -3.86 5.67
CA VAL A 273 4.00 -3.82 6.21
C VAL A 273 3.67 -5.14 6.93
N ALA A 274 3.99 -6.29 6.34
CA ALA A 274 3.74 -7.59 6.96
C ALA A 274 4.39 -7.70 8.35
N ARG A 275 5.68 -7.35 8.45
CA ARG A 275 6.40 -7.37 9.72
C ARG A 275 5.85 -6.36 10.73
N ARG A 276 5.51 -5.15 10.31
CA ARG A 276 4.91 -4.14 11.19
C ARG A 276 3.58 -4.60 11.78
N VAL A 277 2.71 -5.15 10.94
CA VAL A 277 1.41 -5.66 11.37
C VAL A 277 1.58 -6.86 12.29
N ALA A 278 2.43 -7.82 11.95
CA ALA A 278 2.73 -8.97 12.81
C ALA A 278 3.25 -8.52 14.18
N LYS A 279 4.24 -7.61 14.21
CA LYS A 279 4.79 -7.06 15.45
C LYS A 279 3.71 -6.40 16.32
N ALA A 280 2.79 -5.65 15.70
CA ALA A 280 1.68 -5.01 16.40
C ALA A 280 0.73 -6.06 17.02
N ILE A 281 0.41 -7.12 16.29
CA ILE A 281 -0.46 -8.19 16.77
C ILE A 281 0.22 -9.02 17.86
N TYR A 282 1.50 -9.34 17.75
CA TYR A 282 2.25 -9.98 18.82
C TYR A 282 2.22 -9.13 20.10
N ARG A 283 2.47 -7.82 19.97
CA ARG A 283 2.43 -6.93 21.13
C ARG A 283 1.05 -6.86 21.77
N LYS A 284 -0.01 -6.80 21.00
CA LYS A 284 -1.40 -6.83 21.50
C LYS A 284 -1.74 -8.17 22.16
N ALA A 285 -1.19 -9.27 21.67
CA ALA A 285 -1.37 -10.58 22.30
C ALA A 285 -0.64 -10.67 23.65
N GLU A 286 0.57 -10.16 23.76
CA GLU A 286 1.29 -10.05 25.06
C GLU A 286 0.50 -9.25 26.09
N LEU A 287 -0.22 -8.22 25.65
CA LEU A 287 -1.10 -7.39 26.49
C LEU A 287 -2.48 -8.02 26.76
N GLY A 288 -2.75 -9.24 26.25
CA GLY A 288 -4.03 -9.93 26.41
C GLY A 288 -5.20 -9.32 25.64
N GLN A 289 -4.94 -8.45 24.67
CA GLN A 289 -5.96 -7.74 23.89
C GLN A 289 -6.49 -8.54 22.71
N VAL A 290 -5.68 -9.48 22.18
CA VAL A 290 -6.04 -10.37 21.05
C VAL A 290 -5.44 -11.75 21.26
N SER A 291 -5.96 -12.75 20.53
CA SER A 291 -5.36 -14.08 20.47
C SER A 291 -4.61 -14.24 19.13
N LEU A 292 -3.39 -14.79 19.17
CA LEU A 292 -2.65 -15.13 17.95
C LEU A 292 -3.36 -16.19 17.11
N GLN A 293 -4.21 -17.01 17.74
CA GLN A 293 -5.04 -18.00 17.04
C GLN A 293 -6.06 -17.37 16.09
N GLU A 294 -6.36 -16.10 16.27
CA GLU A 294 -7.26 -15.35 15.38
C GLU A 294 -6.57 -14.87 14.09
N PHE A 295 -5.24 -14.97 14.03
CA PHE A 295 -4.41 -14.47 12.93
C PHE A 295 -3.43 -15.54 12.41
N PRO A 296 -3.89 -16.78 12.15
CA PRO A 296 -2.98 -17.88 11.81
C PRO A 296 -2.20 -17.65 10.52
N MET A 297 -2.79 -16.97 9.54
CA MET A 297 -2.11 -16.67 8.28
C MET A 297 -1.05 -15.56 8.44
N LEU A 298 -1.35 -14.50 9.18
CA LEU A 298 -0.39 -13.42 9.46
C LEU A 298 0.81 -13.94 10.26
N VAL A 299 0.54 -14.73 11.30
CA VAL A 299 1.58 -15.37 12.12
C VAL A 299 2.45 -16.28 11.25
N HIS A 300 1.82 -17.12 10.43
CA HIS A 300 2.54 -18.02 9.52
C HIS A 300 3.40 -17.25 8.51
N ALA A 301 2.86 -16.22 7.86
CA ALA A 301 3.61 -15.40 6.92
C ALA A 301 4.85 -14.75 7.57
N ASN A 302 4.69 -14.27 8.81
CA ASN A 302 5.83 -13.72 9.56
C ASN A 302 6.86 -14.81 9.92
N ASP A 303 6.43 -16.01 10.31
CA ASP A 303 7.32 -17.13 10.61
C ASP A 303 8.13 -17.56 9.38
N VAL A 304 7.51 -17.57 8.20
CA VAL A 304 8.22 -17.85 6.93
C VAL A 304 9.29 -16.78 6.66
N LEU A 305 8.95 -15.50 6.89
CA LEU A 305 9.87 -14.39 6.61
C LEU A 305 11.04 -14.30 7.58
N ASP A 306 10.79 -14.50 8.87
CA ASP A 306 11.76 -14.16 9.92
C ASP A 306 12.35 -15.40 10.62
N ASN A 307 11.64 -16.53 10.63
CA ASN A 307 12.04 -17.74 11.34
C ASN A 307 12.39 -18.91 10.39
N GLY A 308 12.33 -18.70 9.08
CA GLY A 308 12.65 -19.71 8.07
C GLY A 308 11.71 -20.92 8.07
N LYS A 309 10.47 -20.72 8.53
CA LYS A 309 9.44 -21.75 8.48
C LYS A 309 9.09 -22.11 7.05
N ASP A 310 8.73 -23.37 6.79
CA ASP A 310 8.23 -23.80 5.49
C ASP A 310 6.95 -23.03 5.13
N ALA A 311 6.76 -22.74 3.86
CA ALA A 311 5.64 -21.95 3.34
C ALA A 311 4.29 -22.70 3.32
N GLU A 312 4.26 -24.00 3.66
CA GLU A 312 3.01 -24.78 3.78
C GLU A 312 2.04 -24.11 4.73
N LEU A 313 0.87 -23.72 4.20
CA LEU A 313 -0.12 -23.00 4.99
C LEU A 313 -0.74 -23.90 6.07
N PRO A 314 -1.00 -23.37 7.27
CA PRO A 314 -1.58 -24.11 8.38
C PRO A 314 -3.10 -24.23 8.21
N TRP A 315 -3.56 -25.01 7.20
CA TRP A 315 -4.97 -25.14 6.84
C TRP A 315 -5.86 -25.60 8.00
N GLU A 316 -5.33 -26.43 8.89
CA GLU A 316 -6.01 -26.90 10.09
C GLU A 316 -6.34 -25.78 11.09
N LYS A 317 -5.66 -24.63 10.97
CA LYS A 317 -5.91 -23.45 11.81
C LYS A 317 -6.86 -22.44 11.16
N PHE A 318 -7.25 -22.66 9.91
CA PHE A 318 -8.20 -21.81 9.19
C PHE A 318 -9.63 -22.21 9.52
N THR A 319 -9.93 -22.38 10.81
CA THR A 319 -11.21 -22.87 11.29
C THR A 319 -12.36 -21.92 10.98
N PHE A 320 -13.54 -22.51 10.78
CA PHE A 320 -14.79 -21.83 10.45
C PHE A 320 -15.84 -21.96 11.56
N ASP A 321 -15.40 -22.35 12.73
CA ASP A 321 -16.29 -22.50 13.90
C ASP A 321 -16.81 -21.14 14.33
N HIS A 322 -18.12 -21.01 14.40
CA HIS A 322 -18.84 -19.79 14.76
C HIS A 322 -19.22 -19.82 16.24
#